data_30205e02441d3da1fe0bc72e33bf9154
#
_entry.id   30205e02441d3da1fe0bc72e33bf9154
#
_cell.length_a   1.000
_cell.length_b   1.000
_cell.length_c   1.000
_cell.angle_alpha   90.00
_cell.angle_beta   90.00
_cell.angle_gamma   90.00
#
_symmetry.space_group_name_H-M   'P 1'
#
loop_
_entity.id
_entity.type
_entity.pdbx_description
1 polymer ?
#
loop_
_entity_poly.entity_id
_entity_poly.type
_entity_poly.pdbx_seq_one_letter_code
_entity_poly.pdbx_strand_id
1 'polypeptide(L)'
;MVVLIFGTVLSSCVIPADKVLDSLGKYKGHEFYTQGEFQDYTDYAKYYYDSVDFTDNKIFSKIQQADLDNLNEHLDDFESCIASYRENDETREIVVNYDFDRSLIDCEDYLYIESKKHTWDDGYTSLVNYDVYFFDTQTNTLYYFHNNI
;
A
#
# COMPACT_ATOMS: atom_id res chain seq x y z
N MET A 1 -26.23 -9.53 50.07
CA MET A 1 -25.19 -10.18 49.24
C MET A 1 -25.41 -9.67 47.81
N VAL A 2 -24.64 -8.68 47.38
CA VAL A 2 -24.75 -8.09 46.05
C VAL A 2 -23.68 -8.74 45.19
N VAL A 3 -24.08 -9.47 44.18
CA VAL A 3 -23.19 -10.07 43.17
C VAL A 3 -22.97 -9.06 42.05
N LEU A 4 -21.79 -8.45 42.03
CA LEU A 4 -21.32 -7.61 40.93
C LEU A 4 -20.81 -8.53 39.80
N ILE A 5 -21.60 -8.62 38.72
CA ILE A 5 -21.18 -9.28 37.49
C ILE A 5 -20.35 -8.26 36.71
N PHE A 6 -19.02 -8.43 36.70
CA PHE A 6 -18.13 -7.73 35.78
C PHE A 6 -18.29 -8.35 34.38
N GLY A 7 -19.07 -7.70 33.54
CA GLY A 7 -19.10 -8.00 32.12
C GLY A 7 -17.80 -7.52 31.49
N THR A 8 -16.88 -8.44 31.15
CA THR A 8 -15.74 -8.16 30.27
C THR A 8 -16.28 -7.91 28.87
N VAL A 9 -16.33 -6.64 28.46
CA VAL A 9 -16.52 -6.28 27.05
C VAL A 9 -15.25 -6.69 26.33
N LEU A 10 -15.27 -7.86 25.68
CA LEU A 10 -14.27 -8.22 24.68
C LEU A 10 -14.52 -7.31 23.47
N SER A 11 -13.78 -6.19 23.44
CA SER A 11 -13.66 -5.40 22.21
C SER A 11 -12.94 -6.28 21.20
N SER A 12 -13.72 -6.96 20.34
CA SER A 12 -13.15 -7.56 19.14
C SER A 12 -12.67 -6.40 18.28
N CYS A 13 -11.36 -6.23 18.14
CA CYS A 13 -10.78 -5.43 17.06
C CYS A 13 -11.21 -6.12 15.76
N VAL A 14 -12.32 -5.70 15.20
CA VAL A 14 -12.66 -5.99 13.83
C VAL A 14 -11.68 -5.15 13.01
N ILE A 15 -10.69 -5.83 12.42
CA ILE A 15 -9.85 -5.21 11.39
C ILE A 15 -10.83 -4.76 10.31
N PRO A 16 -10.96 -3.46 10.00
CA PRO A 16 -11.84 -3.02 8.94
C PRO A 16 -11.42 -3.73 7.65
N ALA A 17 -12.37 -4.33 6.94
CA ALA A 17 -12.11 -4.88 5.62
C ALA A 17 -11.45 -3.81 4.76
N ASP A 18 -10.40 -4.16 4.01
CA ASP A 18 -9.70 -3.22 3.13
C ASP A 18 -10.66 -2.78 2.02
N LYS A 19 -11.21 -1.59 2.17
CA LYS A 19 -12.21 -1.03 1.26
C LYS A 19 -11.68 -0.86 -0.17
N VAL A 20 -10.39 -0.71 -0.32
CA VAL A 20 -9.74 -0.55 -1.62
C VAL A 20 -9.77 -1.88 -2.36
N LEU A 21 -9.32 -2.97 -1.71
CA LEU A 21 -9.38 -4.33 -2.28
C LEU A 21 -10.83 -4.76 -2.55
N ASP A 22 -11.74 -4.50 -1.60
CA ASP A 22 -13.17 -4.81 -1.75
C ASP A 22 -13.78 -4.14 -2.99
N SER A 23 -13.32 -2.94 -3.35
CA SER A 23 -13.81 -2.18 -4.52
C SER A 23 -13.42 -2.81 -5.86
N LEU A 24 -12.40 -3.64 -5.87
CA LEU A 24 -11.91 -4.36 -7.06
C LEU A 24 -12.52 -5.76 -7.20
N GLY A 25 -13.23 -6.22 -6.17
CA GLY A 25 -13.81 -7.57 -6.12
C GLY A 25 -12.79 -8.63 -5.70
N LYS A 26 -13.07 -9.88 -6.07
CA LYS A 26 -12.28 -11.01 -5.59
C LYS A 26 -11.02 -11.23 -6.45
N TYR A 27 -9.86 -11.18 -5.81
CA TYR A 27 -8.60 -11.62 -6.43
C TYR A 27 -8.47 -13.16 -6.41
N LYS A 28 -7.73 -13.72 -7.37
CA LYS A 28 -7.46 -15.18 -7.51
C LYS A 28 -6.21 -15.64 -6.76
N GLY A 29 -5.33 -14.71 -6.39
CA GLY A 29 -4.10 -14.99 -5.64
C GLY A 29 -3.44 -13.70 -5.22
N HIS A 30 -2.54 -13.78 -4.25
CA HIS A 30 -1.76 -12.64 -3.79
C HIS A 30 -0.40 -13.07 -3.24
N GLU A 31 0.51 -12.13 -3.20
CA GLU A 31 1.79 -12.18 -2.51
C GLU A 31 1.87 -10.97 -1.59
N PHE A 32 2.39 -11.15 -0.38
CA PHE A 32 2.50 -10.07 0.60
C PHE A 32 3.81 -10.21 1.38
N TYR A 33 4.58 -9.13 1.43
CA TYR A 33 5.88 -9.05 2.08
C TYR A 33 5.91 -7.82 2.97
N THR A 34 6.36 -7.98 4.21
CA THR A 34 6.43 -6.91 5.21
C THR A 34 7.80 -6.86 5.85
N GLN A 35 8.26 -5.66 6.19
CA GLN A 35 9.48 -5.44 6.95
C GLN A 35 9.30 -4.27 7.91
N GLY A 36 9.66 -4.46 9.15
CA GLY A 36 9.63 -3.42 10.17
C GLY A 36 9.35 -3.98 11.56
N GLU A 37 9.23 -3.09 12.54
CA GLU A 37 8.92 -3.41 13.92
C GLU A 37 7.88 -2.44 14.48
N PHE A 38 6.89 -2.96 15.21
CA PHE A 38 5.84 -2.21 15.90
C PHE A 38 5.02 -1.27 14.98
N GLN A 39 5.38 0.01 14.92
CA GLN A 39 4.65 1.04 14.19
C GLN A 39 5.33 1.45 12.87
N ASP A 40 6.63 1.19 12.76
CA ASP A 40 7.43 1.55 11.60
C ASP A 40 7.57 0.32 10.71
N TYR A 41 6.81 0.26 9.61
CA TYR A 41 6.82 -0.90 8.72
C TYR A 41 6.57 -0.52 7.27
N THR A 42 7.13 -1.34 6.40
CA THR A 42 7.03 -1.22 4.95
C THR A 42 6.43 -2.51 4.41
N ASP A 43 5.36 -2.38 3.60
CA ASP A 43 4.69 -3.52 2.97
C ASP A 43 4.74 -3.41 1.45
N TYR A 44 4.96 -4.53 0.81
CA TYR A 44 4.84 -4.71 -0.63
C TYR A 44 3.92 -5.89 -0.92
N ALA A 45 2.92 -5.69 -1.77
CA ALA A 45 2.04 -6.79 -2.17
C ALA A 45 1.66 -6.74 -3.64
N LYS A 46 1.32 -7.90 -4.17
CA LYS A 46 0.71 -8.09 -5.49
C LYS A 46 -0.57 -8.89 -5.33
N TYR A 47 -1.66 -8.40 -5.95
CA TYR A 47 -2.95 -9.11 -5.99
C TYR A 47 -3.31 -9.36 -7.45
N TYR A 48 -3.60 -10.59 -7.79
CA TYR A 48 -3.85 -11.04 -9.16
C TYR A 48 -5.35 -11.19 -9.40
N TYR A 49 -5.86 -10.57 -10.47
CA TYR A 49 -7.26 -10.62 -10.85
C TYR A 49 -7.43 -11.32 -12.20
N ASP A 50 -8.61 -11.84 -12.49
CA ASP A 50 -8.95 -12.28 -13.84
C ASP A 50 -9.33 -11.08 -14.71
N SER A 51 -10.10 -10.17 -14.14
CA SER A 51 -10.46 -8.86 -14.70
C SER A 51 -11.03 -7.98 -13.60
N VAL A 52 -10.94 -6.65 -13.77
CA VAL A 52 -11.58 -5.66 -12.91
C VAL A 52 -12.36 -4.69 -13.77
N ASP A 53 -13.60 -4.37 -13.37
CA ASP A 53 -14.42 -3.34 -14.01
C ASP A 53 -14.33 -2.06 -13.19
N PHE A 54 -13.75 -1.02 -13.76
CA PHE A 54 -13.58 0.29 -13.13
C PHE A 54 -14.71 1.29 -13.46
N THR A 55 -15.75 0.89 -14.24
CA THR A 55 -16.79 1.82 -14.72
C THR A 55 -17.49 2.57 -13.60
N ASP A 56 -17.82 1.89 -12.51
CA ASP A 56 -18.48 2.47 -11.33
C ASP A 56 -17.55 2.58 -10.11
N ASN A 57 -16.26 2.31 -10.27
CA ASN A 57 -15.29 2.42 -9.17
C ASN A 57 -15.06 3.89 -8.84
N LYS A 58 -15.24 4.25 -7.55
CA LYS A 58 -15.10 5.63 -7.04
C LYS A 58 -13.81 5.85 -6.27
N ILE A 59 -13.00 4.82 -6.09
CA ILE A 59 -11.75 4.86 -5.34
C ILE A 59 -10.58 5.09 -6.30
N PHE A 60 -10.53 4.28 -7.36
CA PHE A 60 -9.47 4.38 -8.36
C PHE A 60 -9.78 5.42 -9.43
N SER A 61 -8.78 6.16 -9.84
CA SER A 61 -8.79 7.02 -11.01
C SER A 61 -7.83 6.53 -12.07
N LYS A 62 -8.19 6.71 -13.33
CA LYS A 62 -7.30 6.46 -14.47
C LYS A 62 -6.12 7.42 -14.40
N ILE A 63 -4.89 6.92 -14.59
CA ILE A 63 -3.67 7.72 -14.46
C ILE A 63 -3.67 8.85 -15.49
N GLN A 64 -3.37 10.06 -15.02
CA GLN A 64 -3.14 11.23 -15.81
C GLN A 64 -1.67 11.67 -15.70
N GLN A 65 -1.18 12.43 -16.68
CA GLN A 65 0.18 12.96 -16.62
C GLN A 65 0.49 13.72 -15.31
N ALA A 66 -0.52 14.41 -14.75
CA ALA A 66 -0.39 15.15 -13.49
C ALA A 66 -0.22 14.25 -12.26
N ASP A 67 -0.60 12.98 -12.33
CA ASP A 67 -0.50 12.04 -11.22
C ASP A 67 0.91 11.44 -11.11
N LEU A 68 1.68 11.47 -12.21
CA LEU A 68 2.99 10.80 -12.30
C LEU A 68 4.00 11.37 -11.31
N ASP A 69 4.02 12.70 -11.09
CA ASP A 69 4.96 13.30 -10.14
C ASP A 69 4.67 12.84 -8.71
N ASN A 70 3.40 12.79 -8.34
CA ASN A 70 2.97 12.30 -7.04
C ASN A 70 3.26 10.79 -6.86
N LEU A 71 2.96 9.98 -7.87
CA LEU A 71 3.29 8.55 -7.86
C LEU A 71 4.79 8.32 -7.74
N ASN A 72 5.60 9.04 -8.51
CA ASN A 72 7.05 8.91 -8.47
C ASN A 72 7.64 9.32 -7.12
N GLU A 73 7.12 10.39 -6.47
CA GLU A 73 7.55 10.77 -5.10
C GLU A 73 7.39 9.60 -4.12
N HIS A 74 6.25 8.90 -4.15
CA HIS A 74 5.99 7.76 -3.27
C HIS A 74 6.85 6.54 -3.62
N LEU A 75 7.04 6.25 -4.91
CA LEU A 75 7.89 5.15 -5.35
C LEU A 75 9.37 5.40 -5.04
N ASP A 76 9.85 6.65 -5.16
CA ASP A 76 11.23 7.02 -4.78
C ASP A 76 11.47 6.80 -3.29
N ASP A 77 10.52 7.20 -2.44
CA ASP A 77 10.58 6.97 -0.99
C ASP A 77 10.58 5.47 -0.67
N PHE A 78 9.65 4.72 -1.26
CA PHE A 78 9.55 3.28 -1.07
C PHE A 78 10.83 2.54 -1.48
N GLU A 79 11.35 2.83 -2.66
CA GLU A 79 12.59 2.21 -3.17
C GLU A 79 13.82 2.58 -2.33
N SER A 80 13.82 3.78 -1.73
CA SER A 80 14.86 4.18 -0.76
C SER A 80 14.82 3.32 0.50
N CYS A 81 13.63 2.97 1.00
CA CYS A 81 13.47 2.03 2.10
C CYS A 81 13.97 0.63 1.73
N ILE A 82 13.60 0.12 0.55
CA ILE A 82 14.08 -1.18 0.05
C ILE A 82 15.61 -1.18 -0.09
N ALA A 83 16.20 -0.10 -0.60
CA ALA A 83 17.65 0.02 -0.72
C ALA A 83 18.35 -0.01 0.65
N SER A 84 17.81 0.72 1.64
CA SER A 84 18.31 0.70 3.02
C SER A 84 18.21 -0.70 3.65
N TYR A 85 17.11 -1.41 3.43
CA TYR A 85 16.99 -2.79 3.92
C TYR A 85 18.01 -3.72 3.24
N ARG A 86 18.24 -3.57 1.94
CA ARG A 86 19.23 -4.36 1.18
C ARG A 86 20.65 -4.14 1.68
N GLU A 87 21.03 -2.92 2.01
CA GLU A 87 22.34 -2.60 2.59
C GLU A 87 22.56 -3.28 3.95
N ASN A 88 21.50 -3.41 4.74
CA ASN A 88 21.58 -4.06 6.05
C ASN A 88 21.51 -5.58 5.97
N ASP A 89 20.66 -6.12 5.10
CA ASP A 89 20.45 -7.55 4.92
C ASP A 89 19.72 -7.81 3.58
N GLU A 90 20.47 -8.21 2.57
CA GLU A 90 19.95 -8.51 1.22
C GLU A 90 19.03 -9.75 1.16
N THR A 91 19.01 -10.56 2.22
CA THR A 91 18.19 -11.78 2.29
C THR A 91 16.78 -11.54 2.81
N ARG A 92 16.46 -10.32 3.21
CA ARG A 92 15.11 -9.98 3.66
C ARG A 92 14.06 -10.26 2.60
N GLU A 93 12.96 -10.84 3.04
CA GLU A 93 11.92 -11.34 2.14
C GLU A 93 11.36 -10.25 1.22
N ILE A 94 11.11 -9.04 1.75
CA ILE A 94 10.65 -7.90 0.95
C ILE A 94 11.71 -7.45 -0.08
N VAL A 95 13.01 -7.50 0.26
CA VAL A 95 14.10 -7.12 -0.65
C VAL A 95 14.25 -8.11 -1.79
N VAL A 96 14.15 -9.42 -1.48
CA VAL A 96 14.29 -10.49 -2.48
C VAL A 96 13.11 -10.50 -3.45
N ASN A 97 11.92 -10.16 -2.98
CA ASN A 97 10.68 -10.27 -3.76
C ASN A 97 10.18 -8.93 -4.33
N TYR A 98 10.85 -7.81 -4.03
CA TYR A 98 10.53 -6.55 -4.69
C TYR A 98 10.97 -6.57 -6.15
N ASP A 99 9.99 -6.63 -7.05
CA ASP A 99 10.18 -6.81 -8.49
C ASP A 99 9.36 -5.80 -9.33
N PHE A 100 8.87 -4.72 -8.71
CA PHE A 100 8.11 -3.72 -9.44
C PHE A 100 8.97 -2.99 -10.47
N ASP A 101 8.51 -2.95 -11.71
CA ASP A 101 9.16 -2.23 -12.81
C ASP A 101 8.30 -1.00 -13.19
N ARG A 102 8.83 0.19 -13.01
CA ARG A 102 8.15 1.45 -13.34
C ARG A 102 7.80 1.57 -14.83
N SER A 103 8.42 0.79 -15.71
CA SER A 103 8.06 0.76 -17.13
C SER A 103 6.68 0.17 -17.41
N LEU A 104 6.05 -0.47 -16.40
CA LEU A 104 4.65 -0.93 -16.47
C LEU A 104 3.65 0.23 -16.45
N ILE A 105 4.03 1.39 -15.90
CA ILE A 105 3.10 2.50 -15.68
C ILE A 105 2.71 3.14 -17.02
N ASP A 106 1.42 3.12 -17.34
CA ASP A 106 0.89 3.81 -18.50
C ASP A 106 -0.46 4.52 -18.23
N CYS A 107 -0.97 5.23 -19.24
CA CYS A 107 -2.20 6.01 -19.10
C CYS A 107 -3.49 5.17 -19.13
N GLU A 108 -3.41 3.88 -19.38
CA GLU A 108 -4.56 2.96 -19.32
C GLU A 108 -4.75 2.37 -17.91
N ASP A 109 -3.77 2.55 -17.05
CA ASP A 109 -3.76 2.03 -15.69
C ASP A 109 -4.54 2.89 -14.70
N TYR A 110 -4.76 2.33 -13.51
CA TYR A 110 -5.53 2.97 -12.46
C TYR A 110 -4.70 3.12 -11.19
N LEU A 111 -4.96 4.23 -10.47
CA LEU A 111 -4.20 4.63 -9.30
C LEU A 111 -5.13 5.06 -8.17
N TYR A 112 -4.78 4.70 -6.95
CA TYR A 112 -5.27 5.31 -5.73
C TYR A 112 -4.10 5.52 -4.78
N ILE A 113 -3.97 6.73 -4.24
CA ILE A 113 -2.94 7.08 -3.25
C ILE A 113 -3.63 7.71 -2.04
N GLU A 114 -3.35 7.19 -0.87
CA GLU A 114 -3.65 7.81 0.40
C GLU A 114 -2.33 8.10 1.12
N SER A 115 -2.08 9.35 1.51
CA SER A 115 -0.81 9.70 2.13
C SER A 115 -0.94 10.80 3.17
N LYS A 116 -0.01 10.77 4.13
CA LYS A 116 0.20 11.83 5.12
C LYS A 116 1.62 12.37 4.98
N LYS A 117 1.72 13.70 4.99
CA LYS A 117 3.00 14.40 5.06
C LYS A 117 3.14 15.07 6.42
N HIS A 118 4.34 15.10 6.95
CA HIS A 118 4.70 15.86 8.13
C HIS A 118 5.64 17.00 7.75
N THR A 119 5.34 18.19 8.25
CA THR A 119 6.25 19.35 8.11
C THR A 119 6.92 19.58 9.45
N TRP A 120 8.23 19.46 9.47
CA TRP A 120 9.08 19.65 10.63
C TRP A 120 9.30 21.14 10.93
N ASP A 121 9.79 21.46 12.13
CA ASP A 121 9.99 22.84 12.59
C ASP A 121 10.97 23.67 11.70
N ASP A 122 11.87 22.99 11.00
CA ASP A 122 12.81 23.59 10.04
C ASP A 122 12.18 23.85 8.64
N GLY A 123 10.89 23.52 8.48
CA GLY A 123 10.14 23.65 7.23
C GLY A 123 10.31 22.49 6.25
N TYR A 124 11.11 21.46 6.60
CA TYR A 124 11.20 20.25 5.79
C TYR A 124 9.90 19.45 5.85
N THR A 125 9.42 18.99 4.70
CA THR A 125 8.22 18.15 4.59
C THR A 125 8.60 16.78 4.04
N SER A 126 8.17 15.73 4.73
CA SER A 126 8.40 14.35 4.32
C SER A 126 7.11 13.53 4.33
N LEU A 127 7.08 12.47 3.55
CA LEU A 127 6.09 11.41 3.67
C LEU A 127 6.33 10.69 5.01
N VAL A 128 5.26 10.43 5.77
CA VAL A 128 5.35 9.69 7.05
C VAL A 128 4.44 8.48 7.10
N ASN A 129 3.43 8.45 6.26
CA ASN A 129 2.54 7.30 6.12
C ASN A 129 1.84 7.40 4.78
N TYR A 130 1.84 6.30 4.02
CA TYR A 130 1.09 6.24 2.77
C TYR A 130 0.72 4.82 2.37
N ASP A 131 -0.33 4.77 1.55
CA ASP A 131 -0.77 3.61 0.81
C ASP A 131 -0.84 3.98 -0.67
N VAL A 132 -0.12 3.27 -1.51
CA VAL A 132 -0.20 3.40 -2.98
C VAL A 132 -0.76 2.11 -3.53
N TYR A 133 -1.82 2.21 -4.31
CA TYR A 133 -2.44 1.11 -5.04
C TYR A 133 -2.36 1.42 -6.53
N PHE A 134 -1.49 0.72 -7.23
CA PHE A 134 -1.32 0.83 -8.69
C PHE A 134 -1.85 -0.43 -9.35
N PHE A 135 -2.83 -0.27 -10.24
CA PHE A 135 -3.43 -1.39 -10.98
C PHE A 135 -2.96 -1.35 -12.44
N ASP A 136 -2.14 -2.34 -12.80
CA ASP A 136 -1.72 -2.60 -14.18
C ASP A 136 -2.83 -3.37 -14.92
N THR A 137 -3.43 -2.72 -15.90
CA THR A 137 -4.52 -3.26 -16.70
C THR A 137 -4.07 -4.32 -17.70
N GLN A 138 -2.80 -4.33 -18.08
CA GLN A 138 -2.26 -5.30 -19.03
C GLN A 138 -2.12 -6.68 -18.42
N THR A 139 -1.70 -6.75 -17.15
CA THR A 139 -1.53 -8.01 -16.42
C THR A 139 -2.67 -8.32 -15.44
N ASN A 140 -3.60 -7.39 -15.24
CA ASN A 140 -4.62 -7.44 -14.21
C ASN A 140 -4.02 -7.66 -12.82
N THR A 141 -2.94 -6.95 -12.51
CA THR A 141 -2.23 -7.02 -11.24
C THR A 141 -2.34 -5.70 -10.49
N LEU A 142 -2.79 -5.77 -9.25
CA LEU A 142 -2.70 -4.65 -8.32
C LEU A 142 -1.38 -4.76 -7.56
N TYR A 143 -0.58 -3.73 -7.64
CA TYR A 143 0.61 -3.52 -6.81
C TYR A 143 0.25 -2.61 -5.64
N TYR A 144 0.64 -3.01 -4.45
CA TYR A 144 0.43 -2.27 -3.22
C TYR A 144 1.76 -1.94 -2.56
N PHE A 145 1.91 -0.67 -2.19
CA PHE A 145 3.07 -0.15 -1.51
C PHE A 145 2.60 0.62 -0.27
N HIS A 146 3.11 0.25 0.87
CA HIS A 146 2.85 0.95 2.13
C HIS A 146 4.14 1.27 2.83
N ASN A 147 4.22 2.44 3.41
CA ASN A 147 5.28 2.82 4.32
C ASN A 147 4.70 3.63 5.48
N ASN A 148 5.12 3.31 6.69
CA ASN A 148 4.74 4.02 7.91
C ASN A 148 5.99 4.22 8.76
N ILE A 149 6.36 5.49 9.04
CA ILE A 149 7.55 5.90 9.78
C ILE A 149 7.15 6.70 11.02
#